data_620d8cd0a16572967113805e17ad2ab3
#
_entry.id   620d8cd0a16572967113805e17ad2ab3
#
_cell.length_a   1.000
_cell.length_b   1.000
_cell.length_c   1.000
_cell.angle_alpha   90.00
_cell.angle_beta   90.00
_cell.angle_gamma   90.00
#
_symmetry.space_group_name_H-M   'P 1'
#
loop_
_entity.id
_entity.type
_entity.pdbx_description
1 polymer ?
#
loop_
_entity_poly.entity_id
_entity_poly.type
_entity_poly.pdbx_seq_one_letter_code
_entity_poly.pdbx_strand_id
1 'polypeptide(L)'
;MAQEATANEQKKFKVPRIPGDIMIYPMIVGLLLNTFCPQVFEIGGFFTAACRGGSNTIVAAILLFVGAGISFKSTPGAIKTGIVVLIPKLVVAAALGLGVAYFFNDNFLGLSSVSIIGGITFCNMALYTGIMGEFGDESEQGAVGVLFFTAGPAVTMIILGVSGLANIPVGTIIGSILPLVIGMVLGNLFPFIKNLLVPGANPAIAVIGFQLGASMSLSSFITGGI
;
A
#
# COMPACT_ATOMS: atom_id res chain seq x y z
N MET A 1 -29.11 -50.03 -2.00
CA MET A 1 -28.15 -49.73 -0.95
C MET A 1 -27.31 -48.55 -1.47
N ALA A 2 -27.84 -47.38 -1.20
CA ALA A 2 -27.26 -46.14 -1.67
C ALA A 2 -26.51 -45.50 -0.52
N GLN A 3 -25.27 -45.14 -0.80
CA GLN A 3 -24.58 -43.92 -0.53
C GLN A 3 -25.02 -43.10 0.71
N GLU A 4 -24.42 -43.40 1.84
CA GLU A 4 -24.10 -42.42 2.86
C GLU A 4 -22.67 -41.94 2.62
N ALA A 5 -22.54 -40.98 1.74
CA ALA A 5 -21.34 -40.18 1.62
C ALA A 5 -21.35 -39.16 2.75
N THR A 6 -20.58 -39.44 3.79
CA THR A 6 -20.25 -38.58 4.90
C THR A 6 -19.84 -37.19 4.40
N ALA A 7 -20.72 -36.23 4.58
CA ALA A 7 -20.39 -34.81 4.52
C ALA A 7 -19.48 -34.49 5.72
N ASN A 8 -18.19 -34.61 5.50
CA ASN A 8 -17.18 -34.12 6.42
C ASN A 8 -17.25 -32.58 6.34
N GLU A 9 -18.10 -31.95 7.17
CA GLU A 9 -18.09 -30.52 7.40
C GLU A 9 -16.75 -30.15 8.04
N GLN A 10 -15.76 -29.91 7.20
CA GLN A 10 -14.57 -29.22 7.64
C GLN A 10 -15.03 -27.88 8.26
N LYS A 11 -14.90 -27.75 9.57
CA LYS A 11 -15.06 -26.48 10.29
C LYS A 11 -14.15 -25.46 9.60
N LYS A 12 -14.70 -24.73 8.62
CA LYS A 12 -14.00 -23.62 7.97
C LYS A 12 -13.72 -22.60 9.06
N PHE A 13 -12.46 -22.45 9.41
CA PHE A 13 -12.01 -21.42 10.33
C PHE A 13 -12.39 -20.06 9.72
N LYS A 14 -13.45 -19.46 10.23
CA LYS A 14 -13.91 -18.15 9.75
C LYS A 14 -13.02 -17.09 10.39
N VAL A 15 -12.00 -16.67 9.66
CA VAL A 15 -11.21 -15.50 10.04
C VAL A 15 -12.10 -14.26 9.91
N PRO A 16 -12.22 -13.42 10.96
CA PRO A 16 -13.02 -12.20 10.90
C PRO A 16 -12.49 -11.29 9.79
N ARG A 17 -13.38 -10.75 8.97
CA ARG A 17 -13.01 -9.79 7.93
C ARG A 17 -12.91 -8.41 8.54
N ILE A 18 -11.72 -7.82 8.44
CA ILE A 18 -11.43 -6.44 8.85
C ILE A 18 -10.88 -5.67 7.65
N PRO A 19 -11.07 -4.34 7.59
CA PRO A 19 -10.47 -3.53 6.53
C PRO A 19 -8.97 -3.73 6.48
N GLY A 20 -8.44 -4.11 5.29
CA GLY A 20 -7.01 -4.39 5.10
C GLY A 20 -6.56 -5.78 5.53
N ASP A 21 -7.48 -6.71 5.84
CA ASP A 21 -7.20 -8.09 6.25
C ASP A 21 -6.22 -8.81 5.31
N ILE A 22 -6.34 -8.59 4.00
CA ILE A 22 -5.47 -9.16 2.97
C ILE A 22 -3.99 -8.86 3.22
N MET A 23 -3.67 -7.69 3.78
CA MET A 23 -2.31 -7.28 4.11
C MET A 23 -1.95 -7.60 5.56
N ILE A 24 -2.87 -7.33 6.49
CA ILE A 24 -2.62 -7.41 7.94
C ILE A 24 -2.37 -8.85 8.39
N TYR A 25 -3.17 -9.82 7.96
CA TYR A 25 -2.99 -11.21 8.38
C TYR A 25 -1.65 -11.80 7.93
N PRO A 26 -1.27 -11.71 6.65
CA PRO A 26 0.07 -12.15 6.24
C PRO A 26 1.21 -11.40 6.96
N MET A 27 1.03 -10.10 7.22
CA MET A 27 2.02 -9.30 7.95
C MET A 27 2.23 -9.80 9.38
N ILE A 28 1.14 -10.13 10.09
CA ILE A 28 1.23 -10.71 11.44
C ILE A 28 1.95 -12.06 11.39
N VAL A 29 1.65 -12.91 10.41
CA VAL A 29 2.32 -14.20 10.23
C VAL A 29 3.81 -14.01 9.99
N GLY A 30 4.21 -13.09 9.10
CA GLY A 30 5.61 -12.75 8.84
C GLY A 30 6.33 -12.24 10.09
N LEU A 31 5.70 -11.31 10.84
CA LEU A 31 6.23 -10.76 12.09
C LEU A 31 6.47 -11.85 13.14
N LEU A 32 5.50 -12.75 13.35
CA LEU A 32 5.63 -13.84 14.31
C LEU A 32 6.74 -14.80 13.89
N LEU A 33 6.80 -15.19 12.63
CA LEU A 33 7.85 -16.06 12.11
C LEU A 33 9.23 -15.40 12.28
N ASN A 34 9.38 -14.12 11.96
CA ASN A 34 10.66 -13.43 12.13
C ASN A 34 11.07 -13.24 13.61
N THR A 35 10.09 -13.15 14.50
CA THR A 35 10.35 -13.02 15.94
C THR A 35 10.77 -14.32 16.56
N PHE A 36 10.09 -15.44 16.24
CA PHE A 36 10.29 -16.72 16.90
C PHE A 36 11.21 -17.68 16.14
N CYS A 37 11.24 -17.58 14.80
CA CYS A 37 11.99 -18.50 13.94
C CYS A 37 12.68 -17.75 12.79
N PRO A 38 13.55 -16.75 13.03
CA PRO A 38 14.16 -15.93 11.98
C PRO A 38 14.96 -16.74 10.96
N GLN A 39 15.50 -17.90 11.37
CA GLN A 39 16.28 -18.80 10.52
C GLN A 39 15.49 -19.32 9.31
N VAL A 40 14.16 -19.37 9.40
CA VAL A 40 13.29 -19.78 8.28
C VAL A 40 13.46 -18.87 7.07
N PHE A 41 13.75 -17.59 7.30
CA PHE A 41 13.98 -16.63 6.20
C PHE A 41 15.39 -16.67 5.61
N GLU A 42 16.29 -17.49 6.17
CA GLU A 42 17.69 -17.64 5.75
C GLU A 42 17.97 -19.00 5.09
N ILE A 43 16.94 -19.79 4.79
CA ILE A 43 17.04 -21.10 4.16
C ILE A 43 17.74 -21.02 2.78
N GLY A 44 17.62 -19.88 2.12
CA GLY A 44 18.20 -19.63 0.78
C GLY A 44 17.19 -19.70 -0.35
N GLY A 45 17.71 -19.59 -1.58
CA GLY A 45 16.93 -19.68 -2.81
C GLY A 45 15.86 -18.61 -2.98
N PHE A 46 14.79 -18.95 -3.69
CA PHE A 46 13.69 -18.02 -3.99
C PHE A 46 12.92 -17.55 -2.75
N PHE A 47 12.85 -18.40 -1.73
CA PHE A 47 12.12 -18.03 -0.51
C PHE A 47 12.80 -16.87 0.23
N THR A 48 14.10 -16.99 0.48
CA THR A 48 14.87 -15.91 1.11
C THR A 48 14.87 -14.64 0.24
N ALA A 49 15.05 -14.77 -1.08
CA ALA A 49 15.01 -13.62 -1.99
C ALA A 49 13.63 -12.92 -1.96
N ALA A 50 12.54 -13.68 -1.92
CA ALA A 50 11.20 -13.13 -1.81
C ALA A 50 10.96 -12.44 -0.47
N CYS A 51 11.46 -12.98 0.64
CA CYS A 51 11.19 -12.45 1.99
C CYS A 51 12.12 -11.30 2.38
N ARG A 52 13.36 -11.25 1.89
CA ARG A 52 14.38 -10.27 2.31
C ARG A 52 14.71 -9.21 1.26
N GLY A 53 14.53 -9.48 -0.04
CA GLY A 53 15.01 -8.60 -1.10
C GLY A 53 13.98 -8.16 -2.14
N GLY A 54 12.80 -8.77 -2.16
CA GLY A 54 11.83 -8.60 -3.25
C GLY A 54 10.88 -7.41 -3.15
N SER A 55 10.92 -6.60 -2.08
CA SER A 55 9.93 -5.55 -1.79
C SER A 55 9.72 -4.59 -2.94
N ASN A 56 10.79 -4.05 -3.51
CA ASN A 56 10.70 -3.04 -4.58
C ASN A 56 10.04 -3.61 -5.84
N THR A 57 10.34 -4.86 -6.19
CA THR A 57 9.75 -5.53 -7.35
C THR A 57 8.26 -5.78 -7.14
N ILE A 58 7.88 -6.22 -5.94
CA ILE A 58 6.48 -6.48 -5.59
C ILE A 58 5.68 -5.16 -5.55
N VAL A 59 6.24 -4.09 -4.97
CA VAL A 59 5.61 -2.77 -4.97
C VAL A 59 5.42 -2.25 -6.40
N ALA A 60 6.42 -2.39 -7.27
CA ALA A 60 6.30 -2.00 -8.67
C ALA A 60 5.20 -2.80 -9.38
N ALA A 61 5.09 -4.12 -9.14
CA ALA A 61 4.01 -4.95 -9.67
C ALA A 61 2.63 -4.51 -9.16
N ILE A 62 2.51 -4.24 -7.85
CA ILE A 62 1.25 -3.73 -7.26
C ILE A 62 0.86 -2.41 -7.93
N LEU A 63 1.79 -1.46 -8.08
CA LEU A 63 1.51 -0.19 -8.73
C LEU A 63 1.07 -0.37 -10.19
N LEU A 64 1.67 -1.31 -10.91
CA LEU A 64 1.26 -1.66 -12.27
C LEU A 64 -0.18 -2.22 -12.31
N PHE A 65 -0.49 -3.18 -11.43
CA PHE A 65 -1.82 -3.82 -11.36
C PHE A 65 -2.91 -2.82 -10.99
N VAL A 66 -2.63 -2.02 -9.99
CA VAL A 66 -3.50 -0.96 -9.50
C VAL A 66 -3.68 0.12 -10.57
N GLY A 67 -2.61 0.56 -11.21
CA GLY A 67 -2.65 1.50 -12.33
C GLY A 67 -3.55 1.03 -13.45
N ALA A 68 -3.50 -0.26 -13.81
CA ALA A 68 -4.36 -0.84 -14.84
C ALA A 68 -5.87 -0.74 -14.51
N GLY A 69 -6.21 -0.63 -13.22
CA GLY A 69 -7.59 -0.41 -12.77
C GLY A 69 -8.10 1.02 -12.96
N ILE A 70 -7.22 2.02 -13.02
CA ILE A 70 -7.58 3.43 -13.10
C ILE A 70 -8.12 3.75 -14.49
N SER A 71 -9.31 4.36 -14.56
CA SER A 71 -9.93 4.76 -15.82
C SER A 71 -9.60 6.23 -16.15
N PHE A 72 -9.21 6.50 -17.41
CA PHE A 72 -9.10 7.87 -17.93
C PHE A 72 -10.46 8.57 -18.07
N LYS A 73 -11.54 7.80 -18.04
CA LYS A 73 -12.91 8.33 -18.17
C LYS A 73 -13.50 8.78 -16.84
N SER A 74 -12.67 9.09 -15.85
CA SER A 74 -13.15 9.67 -14.59
C SER A 74 -13.95 10.91 -14.86
N THR A 75 -15.14 11.00 -14.27
CA THR A 75 -16.00 12.18 -14.43
C THR A 75 -15.30 13.43 -13.87
N PRO A 76 -15.55 14.63 -14.44
CA PRO A 76 -15.00 15.88 -13.90
C PRO A 76 -15.29 16.06 -12.39
N GLY A 77 -16.45 15.57 -11.92
CA GLY A 77 -16.80 15.55 -10.51
C GLY A 77 -15.83 14.71 -9.66
N ALA A 78 -15.52 13.51 -10.11
CA ALA A 78 -14.56 12.62 -9.44
C ALA A 78 -13.15 13.23 -9.33
N ILE A 79 -12.69 13.89 -10.40
CA ILE A 79 -11.40 14.58 -10.39
C ILE A 79 -11.42 15.73 -9.38
N LYS A 80 -12.47 16.54 -9.40
CA LYS A 80 -12.64 17.67 -8.46
C LYS A 80 -12.65 17.17 -7.02
N THR A 81 -13.45 16.16 -6.70
CA THR A 81 -13.53 15.57 -5.35
C THR A 81 -12.17 15.00 -4.93
N GLY A 82 -11.49 14.26 -5.81
CA GLY A 82 -10.18 13.73 -5.53
C GLY A 82 -9.14 14.82 -5.23
N ILE A 83 -9.12 15.92 -5.99
CA ILE A 83 -8.22 17.06 -5.76
C ILE A 83 -8.54 17.76 -4.44
N VAL A 84 -9.83 17.98 -4.14
CA VAL A 84 -10.28 18.62 -2.90
C VAL A 84 -9.88 17.81 -1.66
N VAL A 85 -9.85 16.50 -1.75
CA VAL A 85 -9.36 15.63 -0.66
C VAL A 85 -7.83 15.59 -0.64
N LEU A 86 -7.19 15.50 -1.80
CA LEU A 86 -5.74 15.32 -1.92
C LEU A 86 -4.97 16.54 -1.44
N ILE A 87 -5.31 17.76 -1.90
CA ILE A 87 -4.53 18.96 -1.61
C ILE A 87 -4.45 19.26 -0.11
N PRO A 88 -5.55 19.36 0.65
CA PRO A 88 -5.47 19.58 2.10
C PRO A 88 -4.65 18.52 2.82
N LYS A 89 -4.81 17.26 2.42
CA LYS A 89 -4.05 16.15 2.98
C LYS A 89 -2.54 16.33 2.79
N LEU A 90 -2.10 16.74 1.59
CA LEU A 90 -0.69 16.99 1.31
C LEU A 90 -0.16 18.22 2.07
N VAL A 91 -0.96 19.28 2.13
CA VAL A 91 -0.60 20.49 2.88
C VAL A 91 -0.42 20.20 4.36
N VAL A 92 -1.36 19.47 4.97
CA VAL A 92 -1.29 19.07 6.38
C VAL A 92 -0.09 18.14 6.61
N ALA A 93 0.14 17.16 5.74
CA ALA A 93 1.28 16.25 5.85
C ALA A 93 2.62 17.01 5.81
N ALA A 94 2.76 17.93 4.85
CA ALA A 94 3.95 18.77 4.73
C ALA A 94 4.11 19.69 5.95
N ALA A 95 3.05 20.39 6.36
CA ALA A 95 3.12 21.32 7.49
C ALA A 95 3.51 20.60 8.80
N LEU A 96 2.89 19.46 9.10
CA LEU A 96 3.20 18.70 10.30
C LEU A 96 4.59 18.07 10.24
N GLY A 97 4.96 17.46 9.12
CA GLY A 97 6.28 16.85 8.97
C GLY A 97 7.40 17.87 9.01
N LEU A 98 7.27 19.01 8.32
CA LEU A 98 8.23 20.12 8.40
C LEU A 98 8.27 20.73 9.81
N GLY A 99 7.12 20.86 10.46
CA GLY A 99 7.05 21.31 11.85
C GLY A 99 7.88 20.42 12.78
N VAL A 100 7.79 19.10 12.61
CA VAL A 100 8.58 18.16 13.42
C VAL A 100 10.07 18.25 13.07
N ALA A 101 10.43 18.35 11.80
CA ALA A 101 11.81 18.49 11.38
C ALA A 101 12.47 19.74 11.97
N TYR A 102 11.79 20.89 11.90
CA TYR A 102 12.38 22.18 12.30
C TYR A 102 12.25 22.51 13.79
N PHE A 103 11.14 22.15 14.43
CA PHE A 103 10.87 22.53 15.83
C PHE A 103 11.21 21.43 16.85
N PHE A 104 11.24 20.16 16.42
CA PHE A 104 11.44 19.01 17.31
C PHE A 104 12.69 18.20 16.98
N ASN A 105 13.65 18.75 16.22
CA ASN A 105 14.88 18.06 15.79
C ASN A 105 14.61 16.68 15.15
N ASP A 106 13.58 16.62 14.29
CA ASP A 106 13.14 15.41 13.59
C ASP A 106 12.72 14.24 14.50
N ASN A 107 12.29 14.55 15.73
CA ASN A 107 11.79 13.56 16.69
C ASN A 107 10.64 14.13 17.51
N PHE A 108 9.41 13.76 17.18
CA PHE A 108 8.22 14.07 17.95
C PHE A 108 7.59 12.78 18.48
N LEU A 109 7.76 12.52 19.78
CA LEU A 109 7.28 11.28 20.44
C LEU A 109 7.80 10.00 19.75
N GLY A 110 9.04 10.01 19.28
CA GLY A 110 9.63 8.88 18.55
C GLY A 110 9.31 8.82 17.05
N LEU A 111 8.51 9.75 16.51
CA LEU A 111 8.16 9.83 15.10
C LEU A 111 9.03 10.85 14.38
N SER A 112 9.67 10.44 13.29
CA SER A 112 10.40 11.33 12.39
C SER A 112 9.45 12.08 11.44
N SER A 113 9.91 13.18 10.86
CA SER A 113 9.21 13.91 9.81
C SER A 113 8.82 13.00 8.64
N VAL A 114 9.71 12.08 8.25
CA VAL A 114 9.47 11.09 7.19
C VAL A 114 8.30 10.18 7.54
N SER A 115 8.25 9.68 8.78
CA SER A 115 7.16 8.83 9.26
C SER A 115 5.82 9.55 9.26
N ILE A 116 5.81 10.82 9.69
CA ILE A 116 4.60 11.65 9.74
C ILE A 116 4.12 12.00 8.34
N ILE A 117 5.01 12.46 7.45
CA ILE A 117 4.66 12.74 6.06
C ILE A 117 4.14 11.49 5.37
N GLY A 118 4.87 10.37 5.48
CA GLY A 118 4.49 9.09 4.89
C GLY A 118 3.15 8.57 5.40
N GLY A 119 2.95 8.59 6.72
CA GLY A 119 1.70 8.12 7.34
C GLY A 119 0.47 8.96 6.94
N ILE A 120 0.62 10.29 6.86
CA ILE A 120 -0.48 11.17 6.48
C ILE A 120 -0.73 11.13 4.96
N THR A 121 0.30 11.09 4.13
CA THR A 121 0.13 11.08 2.66
C THR A 121 -0.41 9.75 2.15
N PHE A 122 -0.10 8.65 2.81
CA PHE A 122 -0.58 7.34 2.39
C PHE A 122 -2.11 7.24 2.43
N CYS A 123 -2.69 6.61 1.41
CA CYS A 123 -4.11 6.30 1.36
C CYS A 123 -4.31 4.80 1.15
N ASN A 124 -5.03 4.15 2.04
CA ASN A 124 -5.44 2.77 1.85
C ASN A 124 -6.62 2.71 0.87
N MET A 125 -6.32 2.33 -0.37
CA MET A 125 -7.31 2.31 -1.44
C MET A 125 -8.43 1.31 -1.20
N ALA A 126 -8.12 0.15 -0.62
CA ALA A 126 -9.14 -0.86 -0.33
C ALA A 126 -10.16 -0.34 0.70
N LEU A 127 -9.66 0.33 1.75
CA LEU A 127 -10.53 0.95 2.76
C LEU A 127 -11.35 2.09 2.15
N TYR A 128 -10.72 2.97 1.36
CA TYR A 128 -11.41 4.07 0.69
C TYR A 128 -12.52 3.55 -0.22
N THR A 129 -12.20 2.59 -1.10
CA THR A 129 -13.16 2.01 -2.03
C THR A 129 -14.30 1.28 -1.31
N GLY A 130 -13.99 0.58 -0.21
CA GLY A 130 -14.99 -0.09 0.61
C GLY A 130 -15.98 0.88 1.24
N ILE A 131 -15.48 1.95 1.86
CA ILE A 131 -16.33 2.97 2.51
C ILE A 131 -17.12 3.76 1.46
N MET A 132 -16.46 4.24 0.42
CA MET A 132 -17.14 5.04 -0.61
C MET A 132 -18.10 4.19 -1.46
N GLY A 133 -17.84 2.90 -1.61
CA GLY A 133 -18.77 1.98 -2.27
C GLY A 133 -20.10 1.80 -1.52
N GLU A 134 -20.08 1.97 -0.21
CA GLU A 134 -21.28 1.83 0.65
C GLU A 134 -21.97 3.18 0.91
N PHE A 135 -21.21 4.25 1.13
CA PHE A 135 -21.72 5.54 1.62
C PHE A 135 -21.48 6.70 0.64
N GLY A 136 -20.61 6.55 -0.35
CA GLY A 136 -20.21 7.62 -1.26
C GLY A 136 -21.06 7.71 -2.53
N ASP A 137 -21.14 8.91 -3.09
CA ASP A 137 -21.72 9.14 -4.42
C ASP A 137 -20.75 8.72 -5.55
N GLU A 138 -21.18 8.80 -6.82
CA GLU A 138 -20.37 8.44 -7.97
C GLU A 138 -19.07 9.26 -8.07
N SER A 139 -19.10 10.54 -7.66
CA SER A 139 -17.93 11.42 -7.69
C SER A 139 -16.93 11.02 -6.60
N GLU A 140 -17.41 10.68 -5.41
CA GLU A 140 -16.60 10.23 -4.29
C GLU A 140 -15.99 8.86 -4.57
N GLN A 141 -16.77 7.93 -5.12
CA GLN A 141 -16.24 6.63 -5.56
C GLN A 141 -15.18 6.78 -6.65
N GLY A 142 -15.43 7.64 -7.63
CA GLY A 142 -14.51 7.92 -8.73
C GLY A 142 -13.23 8.66 -8.30
N ALA A 143 -13.24 9.39 -7.18
CA ALA A 143 -12.10 10.12 -6.64
C ALA A 143 -10.93 9.20 -6.29
N VAL A 144 -11.17 7.89 -6.11
CA VAL A 144 -10.12 6.89 -5.93
C VAL A 144 -9.04 6.98 -7.01
N GLY A 145 -9.40 7.28 -8.25
CA GLY A 145 -8.46 7.41 -9.36
C GLY A 145 -7.43 8.54 -9.14
N VAL A 146 -7.82 9.64 -8.51
CA VAL A 146 -6.91 10.74 -8.15
C VAL A 146 -6.10 10.39 -6.90
N LEU A 147 -6.72 9.80 -5.90
CA LEU A 147 -6.06 9.41 -4.65
C LEU A 147 -5.02 8.30 -4.84
N PHE A 148 -5.08 7.57 -5.94
CA PHE A 148 -4.11 6.54 -6.28
C PHE A 148 -2.66 7.05 -6.35
N PHE A 149 -2.45 8.30 -6.69
CA PHE A 149 -1.11 8.89 -6.66
C PHE A 149 -0.46 8.86 -5.27
N THR A 150 -1.27 8.74 -4.22
CA THR A 150 -0.80 8.60 -2.83
C THR A 150 -0.69 7.15 -2.34
N ALA A 151 -1.01 6.17 -3.17
CA ALA A 151 -0.88 4.76 -2.82
C ALA A 151 0.58 4.26 -2.76
N GLY A 152 1.52 5.03 -3.32
CA GLY A 152 2.95 4.71 -3.33
C GLY A 152 3.79 5.78 -2.62
N PRO A 153 5.10 5.55 -2.50
CA PRO A 153 6.01 6.45 -1.80
C PRO A 153 6.32 7.74 -2.56
N ALA A 154 5.90 7.85 -3.83
CA ALA A 154 6.31 8.93 -4.72
C ALA A 154 5.96 10.32 -4.18
N VAL A 155 4.75 10.51 -3.65
CA VAL A 155 4.31 11.79 -3.09
C VAL A 155 5.10 12.17 -1.85
N THR A 156 5.36 11.21 -0.97
CA THR A 156 6.23 11.40 0.21
C THR A 156 7.63 11.81 -0.22
N MET A 157 8.20 11.15 -1.23
CA MET A 157 9.52 11.49 -1.78
C MET A 157 9.55 12.90 -2.38
N ILE A 158 8.50 13.32 -3.08
CA ILE A 158 8.39 14.69 -3.61
C ILE A 158 8.39 15.72 -2.48
N ILE A 159 7.57 15.51 -1.45
CA ILE A 159 7.51 16.44 -0.31
C ILE A 159 8.87 16.53 0.38
N LEU A 160 9.51 15.41 0.67
CA LEU A 160 10.83 15.37 1.32
C LEU A 160 11.92 16.00 0.45
N GLY A 161 11.90 15.78 -0.86
CA GLY A 161 12.86 16.36 -1.79
C GLY A 161 12.70 17.88 -1.94
N VAL A 162 11.47 18.37 -2.11
CA VAL A 162 11.17 19.82 -2.24
C VAL A 162 11.45 20.57 -0.94
N SER A 163 11.20 19.93 0.21
CA SER A 163 11.46 20.53 1.53
C SER A 163 12.94 20.50 1.93
N GLY A 164 13.81 19.85 1.17
CA GLY A 164 15.24 19.71 1.48
C GLY A 164 15.54 18.73 2.62
N LEU A 165 14.53 18.00 3.13
CA LEU A 165 14.70 17.01 4.20
C LEU A 165 15.39 15.73 3.71
N ALA A 166 15.32 15.45 2.41
CA ALA A 166 16.02 14.34 1.80
C ALA A 166 16.51 14.70 0.40
N ASN A 167 17.73 14.27 0.07
CA ASN A 167 18.27 14.42 -1.29
C ASN A 167 17.83 13.24 -2.15
N ILE A 168 16.65 13.37 -2.77
CA ILE A 168 16.06 12.31 -3.59
C ILE A 168 16.28 12.65 -5.07
N PRO A 169 17.02 11.82 -5.82
CA PRO A 169 17.22 12.03 -7.25
C PRO A 169 15.88 12.03 -8.00
N VAL A 170 15.70 12.96 -8.92
CA VAL A 170 14.46 13.06 -9.74
C VAL A 170 14.16 11.75 -10.47
N GLY A 171 15.20 11.03 -10.91
CA GLY A 171 15.04 9.70 -11.52
C GLY A 171 14.37 8.68 -10.61
N THR A 172 14.63 8.73 -9.30
CA THR A 172 13.97 7.85 -8.31
C THR A 172 12.49 8.16 -8.19
N ILE A 173 12.12 9.44 -8.19
CA ILE A 173 10.71 9.88 -8.15
C ILE A 173 9.98 9.41 -9.41
N ILE A 174 10.56 9.63 -10.58
CA ILE A 174 9.99 9.18 -11.87
C ILE A 174 9.86 7.66 -11.87
N GLY A 175 10.90 6.93 -11.46
CA GLY A 175 10.89 5.47 -11.38
C GLY A 175 9.82 4.91 -10.43
N SER A 176 9.50 5.63 -9.36
CA SER A 176 8.45 5.24 -8.42
C SER A 176 7.03 5.40 -8.99
N ILE A 177 6.82 6.34 -9.90
CA ILE A 177 5.52 6.61 -10.53
C ILE A 177 5.33 5.78 -11.80
N LEU A 178 6.43 5.47 -12.49
CA LEU A 178 6.39 4.87 -13.82
C LEU A 178 5.56 3.57 -13.92
N PRO A 179 5.66 2.60 -12.98
CA PRO A 179 4.82 1.39 -13.03
C PRO A 179 3.33 1.71 -12.98
N LEU A 180 2.91 2.68 -12.16
CA LEU A 180 1.52 3.12 -12.07
C LEU A 180 1.03 3.69 -13.41
N VAL A 181 1.81 4.58 -14.02
CA VAL A 181 1.48 5.21 -15.30
C VAL A 181 1.43 4.17 -16.43
N ILE A 182 2.39 3.25 -16.48
CA ILE A 182 2.38 2.16 -17.46
C ILE A 182 1.13 1.30 -17.29
N GLY A 183 0.80 0.91 -16.06
CA GLY A 183 -0.42 0.15 -15.77
C GLY A 183 -1.67 0.89 -16.24
N MET A 184 -1.77 2.18 -15.93
CA MET A 184 -2.90 3.04 -16.32
C MET A 184 -3.05 3.13 -17.85
N VAL A 185 -1.95 3.33 -18.58
CA VAL A 185 -1.97 3.36 -20.04
C VAL A 185 -2.41 2.01 -20.61
N LEU A 186 -1.80 0.92 -20.17
CA LEU A 186 -2.10 -0.42 -20.67
C LEU A 186 -3.53 -0.85 -20.36
N GLY A 187 -4.03 -0.57 -19.16
CA GLY A 187 -5.38 -0.94 -18.74
C GLY A 187 -6.48 -0.16 -19.48
N ASN A 188 -6.19 1.08 -19.90
CA ASN A 188 -7.16 1.87 -20.70
C ASN A 188 -7.11 1.56 -22.19
N LEU A 189 -5.94 1.20 -22.73
CA LEU A 189 -5.80 0.85 -24.15
C LEU A 189 -6.27 -0.58 -24.43
N PHE A 190 -6.03 -1.51 -23.51
CA PHE A 190 -6.29 -2.93 -23.72
C PHE A 190 -7.14 -3.52 -22.58
N PRO A 191 -8.46 -3.69 -22.79
CA PRO A 191 -9.36 -4.29 -21.78
C PRO A 191 -8.92 -5.69 -21.32
N PHE A 192 -8.30 -6.47 -22.21
CA PHE A 192 -7.72 -7.77 -21.85
C PHE A 192 -6.63 -7.64 -20.77
N ILE A 193 -5.73 -6.67 -20.93
CA ILE A 193 -4.64 -6.42 -19.96
C ILE A 193 -5.23 -5.96 -18.62
N LYS A 194 -6.24 -5.10 -18.65
CA LYS A 194 -6.95 -4.68 -17.42
C LYS A 194 -7.51 -5.89 -16.67
N ASN A 195 -8.23 -6.77 -17.36
CA ASN A 195 -8.83 -7.95 -16.76
C ASN A 195 -7.79 -8.96 -16.24
N LEU A 196 -6.60 -8.98 -16.84
CA LEU A 196 -5.49 -9.82 -16.41
C LEU A 196 -4.78 -9.25 -15.17
N LEU A 197 -4.48 -7.94 -15.15
CA LEU A 197 -3.62 -7.33 -14.15
C LEU A 197 -4.37 -6.95 -12.87
N VAL A 198 -5.58 -6.41 -12.97
CA VAL A 198 -6.32 -5.89 -11.80
C VAL A 198 -6.53 -6.96 -10.72
N PRO A 199 -6.90 -8.21 -11.03
CA PRO A 199 -7.05 -9.26 -10.02
C PRO A 199 -5.73 -9.62 -9.33
N GLY A 200 -4.59 -9.36 -9.96
CA GLY A 200 -3.25 -9.61 -9.43
C GLY A 200 -2.88 -8.70 -8.24
N ALA A 201 -3.55 -7.56 -8.06
CA ALA A 201 -3.26 -6.62 -7.00
C ALA A 201 -3.44 -7.25 -5.59
N ASN A 202 -4.55 -7.93 -5.35
CA ASN A 202 -4.85 -8.52 -4.04
C ASN A 202 -3.84 -9.59 -3.60
N PRO A 203 -3.49 -10.60 -4.42
CA PRO A 203 -2.42 -11.53 -4.07
C PRO A 203 -1.07 -10.87 -3.82
N ALA A 204 -0.72 -9.87 -4.63
CA ALA A 204 0.53 -9.14 -4.47
C ALA A 204 0.56 -8.32 -3.16
N ILE A 205 -0.57 -7.74 -2.74
CA ILE A 205 -0.73 -7.06 -1.45
C ILE A 205 -0.54 -8.05 -0.29
N ALA A 206 -1.03 -9.28 -0.39
CA ALA A 206 -0.81 -10.29 0.62
C ALA A 206 0.68 -10.67 0.74
N VAL A 207 1.38 -10.81 -0.40
CA VAL A 207 2.81 -11.14 -0.42
C VAL A 207 3.64 -9.99 0.17
N ILE A 208 3.38 -8.73 -0.20
CA ILE A 208 4.11 -7.60 0.39
C ILE A 208 3.81 -7.44 1.88
N GLY A 209 2.57 -7.71 2.32
CA GLY A 209 2.22 -7.74 3.73
C GLY A 209 3.06 -8.75 4.51
N PHE A 210 3.15 -9.98 4.03
CA PHE A 210 4.00 -11.02 4.63
C PHE A 210 5.48 -10.58 4.69
N GLN A 211 6.00 -10.02 3.60
CA GLN A 211 7.39 -9.57 3.50
C GLN A 211 7.69 -8.41 4.47
N LEU A 212 6.77 -7.44 4.60
CA LEU A 212 6.90 -6.37 5.59
C LEU A 212 6.96 -6.95 7.01
N GLY A 213 6.07 -7.89 7.34
CA GLY A 213 6.12 -8.60 8.62
C GLY A 213 7.41 -9.37 8.82
N ALA A 214 7.92 -10.05 7.78
CA ALA A 214 9.18 -10.78 7.81
C ALA A 214 10.41 -9.89 8.02
N SER A 215 10.32 -8.58 7.74
CA SER A 215 11.38 -7.60 8.00
C SER A 215 11.29 -6.92 9.35
N MET A 216 10.22 -7.16 10.12
CA MET A 216 9.98 -6.58 11.44
C MET A 216 10.13 -7.64 12.53
N SER A 217 10.58 -7.24 13.72
CA SER A 217 10.52 -8.08 14.92
C SER A 217 9.55 -7.47 15.94
N LEU A 218 9.01 -8.28 16.83
CA LEU A 218 8.10 -7.80 17.86
C LEU A 218 8.77 -6.75 18.77
N SER A 219 10.07 -6.92 19.04
CA SER A 219 10.87 -5.93 19.77
C SER A 219 10.97 -4.60 19.00
N SER A 220 11.25 -4.64 17.70
CA SER A 220 11.30 -3.44 16.86
C SER A 220 9.94 -2.76 16.74
N PHE A 221 8.85 -3.53 16.78
CA PHE A 221 7.49 -2.99 16.75
C PHE A 221 7.16 -2.25 18.06
N ILE A 222 7.61 -2.78 19.20
CA ILE A 222 7.41 -2.15 20.52
C ILE A 222 8.30 -0.92 20.65
N THR A 223 9.56 -0.99 20.22
CA THR A 223 10.55 0.11 20.37
C THR A 223 10.45 1.14 19.23
N GLY A 224 9.95 0.78 18.05
CA GLY A 224 9.80 1.68 16.90
C GLY A 224 8.66 2.69 17.04
N GLY A 225 7.91 2.64 18.12
CA GLY A 225 6.90 3.62 18.51
C GLY A 225 7.33 4.51 19.68
N ILE A 226 8.59 4.43 20.10
CA ILE A 226 9.15 5.23 21.19
C ILE A 226 10.35 6.01 20.67
#